data_0e3d247d3fff4e654d78e00ac174a2d6
#
_entry.id   0e3d247d3fff4e654d78e00ac174a2d6
#
_cell.length_a   1.000
_cell.length_b   1.000
_cell.length_c   1.000
_cell.angle_alpha   90.00
_cell.angle_beta   90.00
_cell.angle_gamma   90.00
#
_symmetry.space_group_name_H-M   'P 1'
#
loop_
_entity.id
_entity.type
_entity.pdbx_description
1 polymer ?
#
loop_
_entity_poly.entity_id
_entity_poly.type
_entity_poly.pdbx_seq_one_letter_code
_entity_poly.pdbx_strand_id
1 'polypeptide(L)'
;MYPESHPHSRELYARALNSLPGGNTRTTVFMKPFPIYAARGLGCRVWDVDGNEYIDCINNFTSLIHGHAHPALIEAATKQLALGSAFGMPTESEVVLAELLVGRLPSVEQVRFANSGTEAVMMALKAARAYTGRPKIAKCEGAYHGSYDYAEVSLDPTPSAWGGNAPVSVAYAKGTPQNVLADVVTIPFNDLEAAVSLIREHGPELACVLFDPMPNRAGLVPADKAYLEALRQVTREVGALLIFDEVITFRLGYHGAQGLWGIDPDLTTLGKIIGGGFPVGAIAGGKQFMSVFDPSPGKPALPHGGTFSANPVTMRAGLGAMELLDKAAFARLDTIGQAVRDGIDAAFRKTGVPGGTVGLGSLLKIHFNDRRIRDYRSAYLTEAEAKRQAVFNAGLLNRGIFAANYGLMALSLPMTDADIDAIVAAAGASLQEVAALG
;
A
#
# COMPACT_ATOMS: atom_id res chain seq x y z
N MET A 1 25.68 12.25 -12.91
CA MET A 1 24.92 11.80 -11.72
C MET A 1 23.75 12.75 -11.50
N TYR A 2 22.68 12.30 -10.84
CA TYR A 2 21.59 13.21 -10.45
C TYR A 2 22.14 14.25 -9.46
N PRO A 3 21.78 15.57 -9.61
CA PRO A 3 20.81 16.13 -10.55
C PRO A 3 21.40 16.61 -11.90
N GLU A 4 22.72 16.59 -12.10
CA GLU A 4 23.39 17.20 -13.25
C GLU A 4 23.06 16.50 -14.57
N SER A 5 22.86 15.17 -14.54
CA SER A 5 22.51 14.35 -15.70
C SER A 5 21.03 14.39 -16.09
N HIS A 6 20.23 15.34 -15.52
CA HIS A 6 18.78 15.41 -15.72
C HIS A 6 18.33 16.84 -16.15
N PRO A 7 18.87 17.40 -17.23
CA PRO A 7 18.52 18.75 -17.65
C PRO A 7 17.05 18.87 -18.11
N HIS A 8 16.50 17.88 -18.82
CA HIS A 8 15.10 17.92 -19.28
C HIS A 8 14.11 17.78 -18.12
N SER A 9 14.40 16.94 -17.14
CA SER A 9 13.60 16.84 -15.91
C SER A 9 13.58 18.18 -15.15
N ARG A 10 14.73 18.88 -15.07
CA ARG A 10 14.81 20.22 -14.49
C ARG A 10 13.96 21.24 -15.24
N GLU A 11 14.01 21.23 -16.58
CA GLU A 11 13.22 22.12 -17.44
C GLU A 11 11.71 21.85 -17.29
N LEU A 12 11.31 20.59 -17.30
CA LEU A 12 9.90 20.19 -17.07
C LEU A 12 9.42 20.63 -15.69
N TYR A 13 10.26 20.47 -14.65
CA TYR A 13 9.91 20.93 -13.31
C TYR A 13 9.68 22.44 -13.27
N ALA A 14 10.58 23.24 -13.88
CA ALA A 14 10.39 24.70 -13.96
C ALA A 14 9.07 25.09 -14.65
N ARG A 15 8.70 24.37 -15.72
CA ARG A 15 7.40 24.56 -16.39
C ARG A 15 6.23 24.15 -15.49
N ALA A 16 6.34 23.00 -14.85
CA ALA A 16 5.27 22.42 -14.00
C ALA A 16 4.93 23.30 -12.80
N LEU A 17 5.90 24.03 -12.25
CA LEU A 17 5.67 24.97 -11.15
C LEU A 17 4.68 26.08 -11.49
N ASN A 18 4.46 26.39 -12.77
CA ASN A 18 3.47 27.40 -13.21
C ASN A 18 2.03 26.91 -13.14
N SER A 19 1.81 25.57 -13.06
CA SER A 19 0.46 24.98 -13.16
C SER A 19 0.17 23.91 -12.10
N LEU A 20 1.19 23.37 -11.47
CA LEU A 20 1.06 22.30 -10.46
C LEU A 20 1.74 22.70 -9.15
N PRO A 21 1.06 22.66 -8.02
CA PRO A 21 1.66 22.90 -6.72
C PRO A 21 2.86 21.95 -6.48
N GLY A 22 4.07 22.54 -6.31
CA GLY A 22 5.29 21.77 -6.15
C GLY A 22 5.75 20.98 -7.40
N GLY A 23 5.20 21.32 -8.60
CA GLY A 23 5.60 20.74 -9.89
C GLY A 23 5.09 19.34 -10.17
N ASN A 24 4.26 18.75 -9.33
CA ASN A 24 3.64 17.44 -9.51
C ASN A 24 2.38 17.26 -8.67
N THR A 25 1.58 16.23 -8.96
CA THR A 25 0.30 15.97 -8.27
C THR A 25 0.45 15.20 -6.97
N ARG A 26 1.50 14.38 -6.81
CA ARG A 26 1.65 13.45 -5.68
C ARG A 26 2.84 13.85 -4.80
N THR A 27 2.59 14.19 -3.53
CA THR A 27 3.65 14.53 -2.55
C THR A 27 4.71 13.42 -2.44
N THR A 28 4.29 12.15 -2.59
CA THR A 28 5.18 10.98 -2.48
C THR A 28 6.21 10.86 -3.60
N VAL A 29 6.03 11.56 -4.73
CA VAL A 29 7.02 11.60 -5.83
C VAL A 29 7.86 12.89 -5.81
N PHE A 30 7.61 13.79 -4.86
CA PHE A 30 8.42 14.99 -4.71
C PHE A 30 9.84 14.62 -4.30
N MET A 31 10.81 15.26 -4.96
CA MET A 31 12.23 15.00 -4.78
C MET A 31 13.02 16.31 -4.92
N LYS A 32 14.03 16.52 -4.08
CA LYS A 32 14.90 17.69 -4.16
C LYS A 32 16.16 17.36 -4.96
N PRO A 33 16.68 18.30 -5.79
CA PRO A 33 16.17 19.67 -6.02
C PRO A 33 14.95 19.72 -6.96
N PHE A 34 14.63 18.66 -7.72
CA PHE A 34 13.47 18.52 -8.60
C PHE A 34 13.15 17.03 -8.81
N PRO A 35 11.88 16.63 -9.07
CA PRO A 35 11.55 15.25 -9.39
C PRO A 35 12.06 14.83 -10.76
N ILE A 36 12.39 13.53 -10.91
CA ILE A 36 12.69 12.92 -12.20
C ILE A 36 11.36 12.64 -12.92
N TYR A 37 11.28 12.99 -14.19
CA TYR A 37 10.08 12.77 -15.01
C TYR A 37 10.24 11.52 -15.86
N ALA A 38 9.34 10.56 -15.72
CA ALA A 38 9.33 9.34 -16.50
C ALA A 38 8.86 9.60 -17.93
N ALA A 39 9.51 8.96 -18.91
CA ALA A 39 9.12 8.97 -20.32
C ALA A 39 8.40 7.68 -20.72
N ARG A 40 8.88 6.51 -20.27
CA ARG A 40 8.32 5.20 -20.61
C ARG A 40 8.71 4.13 -19.58
N GLY A 41 7.97 3.02 -19.60
CA GLY A 41 8.31 1.82 -18.82
C GLY A 41 8.08 0.56 -19.65
N LEU A 42 8.89 -0.48 -19.40
CA LEU A 42 8.77 -1.80 -20.02
C LEU A 42 9.33 -2.87 -19.08
N GLY A 43 8.54 -3.88 -18.76
CA GLY A 43 8.93 -4.91 -17.80
C GLY A 43 9.30 -4.28 -16.44
N CYS A 44 10.44 -4.60 -15.89
CA CYS A 44 10.94 -4.02 -14.64
C CYS A 44 11.76 -2.72 -14.83
N ARG A 45 11.74 -2.12 -16.02
CA ARG A 45 12.52 -0.93 -16.36
C ARG A 45 11.63 0.30 -16.51
N VAL A 46 12.15 1.44 -16.09
CA VAL A 46 11.60 2.77 -16.38
C VAL A 46 12.71 3.65 -16.94
N TRP A 47 12.37 4.46 -17.94
CA TRP A 47 13.26 5.48 -18.52
C TRP A 47 12.72 6.85 -18.23
N ASP A 48 13.59 7.76 -17.84
CA ASP A 48 13.24 9.17 -17.69
C ASP A 48 13.30 9.93 -19.03
N VAL A 49 12.90 11.19 -18.97
CA VAL A 49 12.89 12.09 -20.14
C VAL A 49 14.32 12.49 -20.59
N ASP A 50 15.32 12.24 -19.77
CA ASP A 50 16.73 12.47 -20.04
C ASP A 50 17.41 11.24 -20.65
N GLY A 51 16.66 10.11 -20.77
CA GLY A 51 17.14 8.85 -21.37
C GLY A 51 17.85 7.92 -20.39
N ASN A 52 17.90 8.25 -19.10
CA ASN A 52 18.48 7.35 -18.10
C ASN A 52 17.52 6.17 -17.84
N GLU A 53 18.08 4.96 -17.71
CA GLU A 53 17.36 3.72 -17.43
C GLU A 53 17.51 3.33 -15.96
N TYR A 54 16.41 2.85 -15.37
CA TYR A 54 16.36 2.38 -13.98
C TYR A 54 15.67 1.04 -13.88
N ILE A 55 16.13 0.16 -12.99
CA ILE A 55 15.32 -0.94 -12.46
C ILE A 55 14.30 -0.33 -11.49
N ASP A 56 13.01 -0.48 -11.80
CA ASP A 56 11.94 0.07 -10.98
C ASP A 56 11.61 -0.86 -9.81
N CYS A 57 12.08 -0.51 -8.63
CA CYS A 57 11.78 -1.18 -7.37
C CYS A 57 10.63 -0.50 -6.59
N ILE A 58 9.91 0.47 -7.19
CA ILE A 58 8.68 1.05 -6.61
C ILE A 58 7.44 0.44 -7.25
N ASN A 59 7.48 0.18 -8.56
CA ASN A 59 6.38 -0.36 -9.34
C ASN A 59 5.07 0.42 -9.12
N ASN A 60 5.18 1.77 -9.27
CA ASN A 60 4.12 2.73 -8.97
C ASN A 60 3.47 2.46 -7.60
N PHE A 61 4.29 2.46 -6.55
CA PHE A 61 3.86 2.20 -5.16
C PHE A 61 3.09 0.87 -5.03
N THR A 62 3.74 -0.20 -5.50
CA THR A 62 3.30 -1.59 -5.37
C THR A 62 2.19 -2.06 -6.32
N SER A 63 1.74 -1.22 -7.28
CA SER A 63 0.61 -1.56 -8.15
C SER A 63 0.98 -2.38 -9.39
N LEU A 64 2.23 -2.30 -9.87
CA LEU A 64 2.67 -2.93 -11.13
C LEU A 64 3.39 -4.27 -10.88
N ILE A 65 2.68 -5.26 -10.34
CA ILE A 65 3.27 -6.57 -10.00
C ILE A 65 3.79 -7.34 -11.22
N HIS A 66 3.20 -7.09 -12.41
CA HIS A 66 3.63 -7.62 -13.71
C HIS A 66 4.64 -6.70 -14.43
N GLY A 67 5.09 -5.62 -13.77
CA GLY A 67 5.92 -4.59 -14.39
C GLY A 67 5.13 -3.67 -15.33
N HIS A 68 5.88 -2.85 -16.05
CA HIS A 68 5.35 -1.88 -17.00
C HIS A 68 4.97 -2.52 -18.33
N ALA A 69 3.88 -2.02 -18.95
CA ALA A 69 3.46 -2.35 -20.30
C ALA A 69 3.43 -3.86 -20.62
N HIS A 70 2.92 -4.67 -19.67
CA HIS A 70 2.80 -6.12 -19.87
C HIS A 70 1.91 -6.42 -21.09
N PRO A 71 2.38 -7.21 -22.10
CA PRO A 71 1.69 -7.34 -23.40
C PRO A 71 0.22 -7.78 -23.26
N ALA A 72 -0.07 -8.79 -22.45
CA ALA A 72 -1.44 -9.27 -22.27
C ALA A 72 -2.38 -8.22 -21.66
N LEU A 73 -1.87 -7.38 -20.71
CA LEU A 73 -2.66 -6.33 -20.08
C LEU A 73 -2.93 -5.17 -21.05
N ILE A 74 -1.93 -4.80 -21.86
CA ILE A 74 -2.07 -3.78 -22.90
C ILE A 74 -3.07 -4.27 -23.97
N GLU A 75 -2.98 -5.53 -24.38
CA GLU A 75 -3.92 -6.12 -25.32
C GLU A 75 -5.36 -6.11 -24.80
N ALA A 76 -5.58 -6.54 -23.55
CA ALA A 76 -6.91 -6.55 -22.92
C ALA A 76 -7.51 -5.14 -22.85
N ALA A 77 -6.70 -4.15 -22.41
CA ALA A 77 -7.12 -2.76 -22.34
C ALA A 77 -7.43 -2.18 -23.73
N THR A 78 -6.58 -2.44 -24.72
CA THR A 78 -6.76 -1.92 -26.09
C THR A 78 -8.00 -2.52 -26.75
N LYS A 79 -8.25 -3.82 -26.60
CA LYS A 79 -9.48 -4.48 -27.08
C LYS A 79 -10.72 -3.83 -26.46
N GLN A 80 -10.70 -3.59 -25.15
CA GLN A 80 -11.83 -2.96 -24.47
C GLN A 80 -12.02 -1.49 -24.89
N LEU A 81 -10.93 -0.73 -25.07
CA LEU A 81 -11.02 0.66 -25.55
C LEU A 81 -11.72 0.77 -26.91
N ALA A 82 -11.51 -0.20 -27.82
CA ALA A 82 -12.19 -0.25 -29.08
C ALA A 82 -13.72 -0.49 -28.97
N LEU A 83 -14.19 -1.02 -27.83
CA LEU A 83 -15.61 -1.26 -27.53
C LEU A 83 -16.23 -0.14 -26.67
N GLY A 84 -15.41 0.74 -26.12
CA GLY A 84 -15.80 1.83 -25.23
C GLY A 84 -15.15 1.75 -23.86
N SER A 85 -14.87 2.91 -23.28
CA SER A 85 -14.13 3.05 -22.02
C SER A 85 -15.01 3.24 -20.78
N ALA A 86 -16.26 3.68 -20.94
CA ALA A 86 -17.19 3.95 -19.84
C ALA A 86 -18.63 3.90 -20.34
N PHE A 87 -19.54 3.39 -19.50
CA PHE A 87 -20.96 3.24 -19.85
C PHE A 87 -21.85 3.64 -18.67
N GLY A 88 -23.04 4.19 -18.97
CA GLY A 88 -24.10 4.40 -17.98
C GLY A 88 -24.89 3.13 -17.62
N MET A 89 -24.30 1.96 -17.87
CA MET A 89 -24.87 0.62 -17.68
C MET A 89 -23.79 -0.30 -17.10
N PRO A 90 -24.16 -1.32 -16.32
CA PRO A 90 -23.22 -2.36 -15.89
C PRO A 90 -22.66 -3.12 -17.09
N THR A 91 -21.45 -3.68 -16.92
CA THR A 91 -20.78 -4.46 -17.96
C THR A 91 -20.42 -5.85 -17.46
N GLU A 92 -20.34 -6.84 -18.36
CA GLU A 92 -19.85 -8.19 -18.03
C GLU A 92 -18.45 -8.14 -17.40
N SER A 93 -17.63 -7.13 -17.78
CA SER A 93 -16.25 -6.99 -17.29
C SER A 93 -16.15 -6.86 -15.77
N GLU A 94 -17.09 -6.15 -15.13
CA GLU A 94 -17.12 -6.07 -13.66
C GLU A 94 -17.56 -7.37 -13.00
N VAL A 95 -18.49 -8.11 -13.64
CA VAL A 95 -18.97 -9.39 -13.13
C VAL A 95 -17.85 -10.42 -13.07
N VAL A 96 -17.12 -10.61 -14.17
CA VAL A 96 -16.05 -11.63 -14.24
C VAL A 96 -14.86 -11.33 -13.33
N LEU A 97 -14.50 -10.04 -13.14
CA LEU A 97 -13.48 -9.70 -12.17
C LEU A 97 -13.97 -9.88 -10.73
N ALA A 98 -15.23 -9.56 -10.42
CA ALA A 98 -15.82 -9.80 -9.10
C ALA A 98 -15.85 -11.30 -8.78
N GLU A 99 -16.27 -12.16 -9.71
CA GLU A 99 -16.28 -13.62 -9.57
C GLU A 99 -14.89 -14.18 -9.29
N LEU A 100 -13.86 -13.69 -10.00
CA LEU A 100 -12.46 -14.09 -9.76
C LEU A 100 -12.03 -13.70 -8.33
N LEU A 101 -12.31 -12.47 -7.89
CA LEU A 101 -11.94 -12.01 -6.55
C LEU A 101 -12.66 -12.77 -5.44
N VAL A 102 -13.96 -13.06 -5.62
CA VAL A 102 -14.74 -13.92 -4.72
C VAL A 102 -14.12 -15.32 -4.64
N GLY A 103 -13.74 -15.90 -5.76
CA GLY A 103 -13.10 -17.22 -5.79
C GLY A 103 -11.72 -17.27 -5.13
N ARG A 104 -11.05 -16.11 -4.98
CA ARG A 104 -9.72 -16.02 -4.35
C ARG A 104 -9.74 -15.77 -2.85
N LEU A 105 -10.71 -15.01 -2.36
CA LEU A 105 -10.74 -14.52 -0.99
C LEU A 105 -11.74 -15.30 -0.14
N PRO A 106 -11.30 -16.12 0.84
CA PRO A 106 -12.19 -17.02 1.59
C PRO A 106 -13.32 -16.31 2.34
N SER A 107 -13.10 -15.09 2.82
CA SER A 107 -14.09 -14.29 3.57
C SER A 107 -15.07 -13.51 2.69
N VAL A 108 -14.91 -13.57 1.36
CA VAL A 108 -15.61 -12.68 0.41
C VAL A 108 -16.69 -13.44 -0.34
N GLU A 109 -17.91 -12.91 -0.32
CA GLU A 109 -19.05 -13.38 -1.10
C GLU A 109 -19.53 -12.35 -2.13
N GLN A 110 -19.22 -11.04 -1.91
CA GLN A 110 -19.59 -9.96 -2.81
C GLN A 110 -18.48 -8.90 -2.89
N VAL A 111 -18.40 -8.24 -4.03
CA VAL A 111 -17.44 -7.17 -4.33
C VAL A 111 -18.18 -5.95 -4.87
N ARG A 112 -17.68 -4.75 -4.53
CA ARG A 112 -18.12 -3.49 -5.10
C ARG A 112 -16.93 -2.63 -5.46
N PHE A 113 -16.84 -2.22 -6.73
CA PHE A 113 -15.69 -1.47 -7.23
C PHE A 113 -15.79 0.04 -6.99
N ALA A 114 -14.62 0.66 -6.85
CA ALA A 114 -14.37 2.09 -6.76
C ALA A 114 -13.13 2.45 -7.60
N ASN A 115 -12.68 3.71 -7.61
CA ASN A 115 -11.57 4.14 -8.47
C ASN A 115 -10.22 4.18 -7.76
N SER A 116 -10.19 4.05 -6.45
CA SER A 116 -8.96 4.11 -5.65
C SER A 116 -9.08 3.33 -4.35
N GLY A 117 -7.93 2.97 -3.75
CA GLY A 117 -7.89 2.42 -2.40
C GLY A 117 -8.46 3.39 -1.36
N THR A 118 -8.28 4.70 -1.54
CA THR A 118 -8.90 5.72 -0.67
C THR A 118 -10.42 5.62 -0.68
N GLU A 119 -11.04 5.55 -1.88
CA GLU A 119 -12.49 5.36 -1.98
C GLU A 119 -12.94 4.04 -1.37
N ALA A 120 -12.21 2.96 -1.62
CA ALA A 120 -12.51 1.64 -1.06
C ALA A 120 -12.53 1.68 0.48
N VAL A 121 -11.49 2.24 1.10
CA VAL A 121 -11.42 2.39 2.57
C VAL A 121 -12.52 3.31 3.09
N MET A 122 -12.74 4.46 2.46
CA MET A 122 -13.82 5.37 2.84
C MET A 122 -15.18 4.66 2.84
N MET A 123 -15.46 3.88 1.79
CA MET A 123 -16.73 3.17 1.68
C MET A 123 -16.82 2.00 2.66
N ALA A 124 -15.70 1.30 2.96
CA ALA A 124 -15.68 0.25 3.97
C ALA A 124 -15.99 0.79 5.38
N LEU A 125 -15.39 1.93 5.75
CA LEU A 125 -15.68 2.60 7.03
C LEU A 125 -17.15 3.05 7.12
N LYS A 126 -17.69 3.63 6.04
CA LYS A 126 -19.11 4.00 5.95
C LYS A 126 -20.02 2.78 6.01
N ALA A 127 -19.63 1.67 5.37
CA ALA A 127 -20.40 0.42 5.42
C ALA A 127 -20.44 -0.16 6.84
N ALA A 128 -19.31 -0.16 7.54
CA ALA A 128 -19.25 -0.60 8.93
C ALA A 128 -20.15 0.25 9.85
N ARG A 129 -20.12 1.58 9.69
CA ARG A 129 -21.01 2.50 10.42
C ARG A 129 -22.49 2.27 10.08
N ALA A 130 -22.82 2.09 8.81
CA ALA A 130 -24.20 1.84 8.37
C ALA A 130 -24.73 0.49 8.89
N TYR A 131 -23.88 -0.54 8.94
CA TYR A 131 -24.24 -1.87 9.42
C TYR A 131 -24.42 -1.92 10.94
N THR A 132 -23.47 -1.31 11.69
CA THR A 132 -23.47 -1.39 13.16
C THR A 132 -24.29 -0.30 13.84
N GLY A 133 -24.57 0.81 13.16
CA GLY A 133 -25.16 2.02 13.74
C GLY A 133 -24.22 2.80 14.67
N ARG A 134 -22.92 2.47 14.69
CA ARG A 134 -21.93 3.04 15.61
C ARG A 134 -21.01 4.04 14.89
N PRO A 135 -20.56 5.12 15.56
CA PRO A 135 -19.79 6.18 14.89
C PRO A 135 -18.28 5.95 14.84
N LYS A 136 -17.69 5.31 15.86
CA LYS A 136 -16.22 5.24 16.03
C LYS A 136 -15.59 4.15 15.19
N ILE A 137 -14.35 4.39 14.82
CA ILE A 137 -13.47 3.39 14.19
C ILE A 137 -12.17 3.27 14.99
N ALA A 138 -11.52 2.12 14.93
CA ALA A 138 -10.15 1.97 15.42
C ALA A 138 -9.20 1.73 14.26
N LYS A 139 -7.96 2.23 14.34
CA LYS A 139 -6.87 1.98 13.39
C LYS A 139 -5.50 2.04 14.08
N CYS A 140 -4.50 1.40 13.50
CA CYS A 140 -3.16 1.44 14.05
C CYS A 140 -2.46 2.78 13.85
N GLU A 141 -1.66 3.19 14.86
CA GLU A 141 -0.73 4.33 14.78
C GLU A 141 0.22 4.14 13.59
N GLY A 142 0.43 5.20 12.80
CA GLY A 142 1.32 5.19 11.66
C GLY A 142 0.81 4.43 10.43
N ALA A 143 -0.34 3.75 10.49
CA ALA A 143 -0.87 3.03 9.34
C ALA A 143 -1.53 3.96 8.31
N TYR A 144 -1.18 3.77 7.02
CA TYR A 144 -1.73 4.53 5.89
C TYR A 144 -2.89 3.77 5.24
N HIS A 145 -4.04 4.41 5.13
CA HIS A 145 -5.26 3.85 4.55
C HIS A 145 -5.93 4.80 3.53
N GLY A 146 -5.13 5.56 2.78
CA GLY A 146 -5.64 6.55 1.84
C GLY A 146 -5.91 7.92 2.49
N SER A 147 -6.48 8.85 1.71
CA SER A 147 -6.63 10.26 2.08
C SER A 147 -8.08 10.59 2.44
N TYR A 148 -8.64 9.86 3.41
CA TYR A 148 -9.92 10.13 4.03
C TYR A 148 -9.68 10.53 5.50
N ASP A 149 -10.25 11.63 5.96
CA ASP A 149 -9.95 12.25 7.25
C ASP A 149 -9.84 11.23 8.41
N TYR A 150 -10.83 10.34 8.55
CA TYR A 150 -10.83 9.31 9.59
C TYR A 150 -9.71 8.27 9.43
N ALA A 151 -9.31 7.99 8.19
CA ALA A 151 -8.24 7.03 7.88
C ALA A 151 -6.83 7.64 8.06
N GLU A 152 -6.73 8.98 8.02
CA GLU A 152 -5.47 9.72 8.18
C GLU A 152 -5.13 10.06 9.64
N VAL A 153 -6.05 9.90 10.58
CA VAL A 153 -5.77 10.15 12.00
C VAL A 153 -4.55 9.33 12.44
N SER A 154 -3.60 10.01 13.09
CA SER A 154 -2.33 9.42 13.57
C SER A 154 -1.54 8.67 12.49
N LEU A 155 -1.55 9.19 11.25
CA LEU A 155 -0.78 8.63 10.15
C LEU A 155 0.73 8.88 10.30
N ASP A 156 1.10 10.06 10.77
CA ASP A 156 2.52 10.47 10.89
C ASP A 156 2.74 11.31 12.17
N PRO A 157 2.39 10.77 13.36
CA PRO A 157 2.58 11.49 14.62
C PRO A 157 4.08 11.59 14.96
N THR A 158 4.48 12.77 15.43
CA THR A 158 5.85 12.98 15.93
C THR A 158 6.01 12.44 17.35
N PRO A 159 7.23 12.17 17.82
CA PRO A 159 7.47 11.66 19.17
C PRO A 159 6.83 12.49 20.30
N SER A 160 6.73 13.81 20.12
CA SER A 160 6.07 14.71 21.07
C SER A 160 4.53 14.56 21.13
N ALA A 161 3.94 13.90 20.13
CA ALA A 161 2.49 13.72 19.99
C ALA A 161 2.05 12.24 20.13
N TRP A 162 2.95 11.32 20.46
CA TRP A 162 2.61 9.88 20.55
C TRP A 162 1.68 9.53 21.70
N GLY A 163 1.66 10.35 22.78
CA GLY A 163 1.07 9.94 24.05
C GLY A 163 1.93 8.88 24.77
N GLY A 164 1.35 8.23 25.79
CA GLY A 164 1.99 7.15 26.55
C GLY A 164 1.86 5.79 25.84
N ASN A 165 1.52 4.76 26.62
CA ASN A 165 1.27 3.39 26.12
C ASN A 165 0.04 3.33 25.20
N ALA A 166 -0.98 4.15 25.46
CA ALA A 166 -2.08 4.35 24.54
C ALA A 166 -1.73 5.49 23.55
N PRO A 167 -1.72 5.22 22.24
CA PRO A 167 -1.49 6.26 21.24
C PRO A 167 -2.59 7.33 21.28
N VAL A 168 -2.21 8.59 21.01
CA VAL A 168 -3.16 9.70 20.93
C VAL A 168 -3.63 9.87 19.49
N SER A 169 -4.93 10.11 19.30
CA SER A 169 -5.49 10.44 18.00
C SER A 169 -5.15 11.89 17.62
N VAL A 170 -4.26 12.07 16.65
CA VAL A 170 -3.77 13.37 16.19
C VAL A 170 -4.09 13.61 14.72
N ALA A 171 -4.33 14.88 14.36
CA ALA A 171 -4.58 15.26 12.98
C ALA A 171 -3.32 15.09 12.11
N TYR A 172 -3.48 14.53 10.92
CA TYR A 172 -2.44 14.51 9.90
C TYR A 172 -2.43 15.79 9.06
N ALA A 173 -3.59 16.23 8.60
CA ALA A 173 -3.74 17.44 7.83
C ALA A 173 -4.20 18.64 8.70
N LYS A 174 -3.76 19.85 8.37
CA LYS A 174 -4.27 21.07 9.02
C LYS A 174 -5.75 21.24 8.70
N GLY A 175 -6.55 21.55 9.71
CA GLY A 175 -7.97 21.77 9.56
C GLY A 175 -8.85 20.53 9.70
N THR A 176 -8.29 19.38 10.00
CA THR A 176 -9.07 18.19 10.36
C THR A 176 -10.03 18.51 11.52
N PRO A 177 -11.35 18.31 11.38
CA PRO A 177 -12.32 18.63 12.43
C PRO A 177 -12.07 17.81 13.71
N GLN A 178 -12.28 18.44 14.86
CA GLN A 178 -12.07 17.77 16.18
C GLN A 178 -12.95 16.53 16.35
N ASN A 179 -14.16 16.53 15.79
CA ASN A 179 -15.04 15.38 15.84
C ASN A 179 -14.46 14.14 15.10
N VAL A 180 -13.66 14.37 14.05
CA VAL A 180 -12.95 13.27 13.37
C VAL A 180 -11.98 12.60 14.33
N LEU A 181 -11.20 13.39 15.09
CA LEU A 181 -10.25 12.85 16.09
C LEU A 181 -10.97 12.12 17.22
N ALA A 182 -12.10 12.63 17.68
CA ALA A 182 -12.91 12.04 18.75
C ALA A 182 -13.54 10.69 18.34
N ASP A 183 -13.79 10.51 17.04
CA ASP A 183 -14.38 9.28 16.47
C ASP A 183 -13.36 8.24 16.03
N VAL A 184 -12.05 8.51 16.19
CA VAL A 184 -11.00 7.55 15.86
C VAL A 184 -10.25 7.12 17.10
N VAL A 185 -10.23 5.82 17.37
CA VAL A 185 -9.43 5.18 18.40
C VAL A 185 -8.12 4.72 17.77
N THR A 186 -7.02 5.39 18.13
CA THR A 186 -5.69 4.96 17.66
C THR A 186 -5.19 3.83 18.56
N ILE A 187 -4.87 2.67 17.97
CA ILE A 187 -4.35 1.50 18.69
C ILE A 187 -2.89 1.24 18.33
N PRO A 188 -2.08 0.67 19.24
CA PRO A 188 -0.71 0.30 18.92
C PRO A 188 -0.67 -0.97 18.04
N PHE A 189 0.28 -1.01 17.09
CA PHE A 189 0.52 -2.19 16.25
C PHE A 189 1.40 -3.20 17.02
N ASN A 190 1.08 -4.50 16.96
CA ASN A 190 1.81 -5.59 17.62
C ASN A 190 1.94 -5.46 19.18
N ASP A 191 1.10 -4.64 19.79
CA ASP A 191 0.89 -4.65 21.24
C ASP A 191 -0.52 -5.16 21.55
N LEU A 192 -0.61 -6.47 21.74
CA LEU A 192 -1.86 -7.20 21.90
C LEU A 192 -2.68 -6.70 23.08
N GLU A 193 -2.05 -6.55 24.25
CA GLU A 193 -2.74 -6.21 25.49
C GLU A 193 -3.34 -4.79 25.42
N ALA A 194 -2.54 -3.83 24.97
CA ALA A 194 -2.99 -2.45 24.85
C ALA A 194 -4.07 -2.30 23.75
N ALA A 195 -3.92 -2.94 22.61
CA ALA A 195 -4.91 -2.87 21.53
C ALA A 195 -6.25 -3.50 21.94
N VAL A 196 -6.24 -4.68 22.56
CA VAL A 196 -7.47 -5.36 23.04
C VAL A 196 -8.16 -4.54 24.12
N SER A 197 -7.40 -3.95 25.05
CA SER A 197 -7.94 -3.09 26.10
C SER A 197 -8.68 -1.88 25.51
N LEU A 198 -8.06 -1.16 24.59
CA LEU A 198 -8.65 0.01 23.92
C LEU A 198 -9.91 -0.36 23.10
N ILE A 199 -9.89 -1.49 22.40
CA ILE A 199 -11.05 -1.97 21.63
C ILE A 199 -12.21 -2.32 22.55
N ARG A 200 -11.98 -2.95 23.70
CA ARG A 200 -13.01 -3.24 24.69
C ARG A 200 -13.57 -1.98 25.32
N GLU A 201 -12.72 -1.04 25.71
CA GLU A 201 -13.11 0.25 26.30
C GLU A 201 -14.08 1.02 25.40
N HIS A 202 -13.78 1.07 24.09
CA HIS A 202 -14.60 1.78 23.11
C HIS A 202 -15.65 0.91 22.43
N GLY A 203 -15.71 -0.38 22.73
CA GLY A 203 -16.55 -1.38 22.06
C GLY A 203 -18.01 -0.97 21.81
N PRO A 204 -18.72 -0.37 22.79
CA PRO A 204 -20.13 0.04 22.59
C PRO A 204 -20.34 1.05 21.45
N GLU A 205 -19.35 1.86 21.13
CA GLU A 205 -19.40 2.89 20.09
C GLU A 205 -18.63 2.51 18.82
N LEU A 206 -17.87 1.39 18.86
CA LEU A 206 -16.92 1.02 17.81
C LEU A 206 -17.63 0.29 16.65
N ALA A 207 -17.64 0.90 15.47
CA ALA A 207 -18.16 0.29 14.24
C ALA A 207 -17.21 -0.78 13.68
N CYS A 208 -15.91 -0.48 13.67
CA CYS A 208 -14.92 -1.38 13.09
C CYS A 208 -13.49 -1.11 13.61
N VAL A 209 -12.63 -2.12 13.40
CA VAL A 209 -11.17 -1.99 13.41
C VAL A 209 -10.69 -2.07 11.97
N LEU A 210 -10.10 -0.99 11.45
CA LEU A 210 -9.43 -0.93 10.16
C LEU A 210 -7.96 -1.33 10.33
N PHE A 211 -7.53 -2.36 9.65
CA PHE A 211 -6.23 -2.98 9.87
C PHE A 211 -5.52 -3.39 8.58
N ASP A 212 -4.30 -2.89 8.38
CA ASP A 212 -3.36 -3.39 7.37
C ASP A 212 -2.44 -4.43 8.04
N PRO A 213 -2.41 -5.71 7.60
CA PRO A 213 -1.57 -6.75 8.20
C PRO A 213 -0.06 -6.52 8.09
N MET A 214 0.39 -5.60 7.23
CA MET A 214 1.80 -5.23 7.09
C MET A 214 1.94 -3.76 6.67
N PRO A 215 1.66 -2.81 7.57
CA PRO A 215 1.54 -1.41 7.22
C PRO A 215 2.90 -0.81 6.86
N ASN A 216 3.00 -0.31 5.62
CA ASN A 216 4.24 0.23 5.06
C ASN A 216 4.84 1.36 5.92
N ARG A 217 4.01 2.31 6.37
CA ARG A 217 4.51 3.44 7.18
C ARG A 217 4.88 3.04 8.60
N ALA A 218 4.26 1.99 9.14
CA ALA A 218 4.64 1.43 10.45
C ALA A 218 5.83 0.45 10.37
N GLY A 219 6.69 0.58 9.38
CA GLY A 219 7.94 -0.18 9.26
C GLY A 219 7.89 -1.35 8.30
N LEU A 220 6.75 -1.65 7.66
CA LEU A 220 6.52 -2.82 6.82
C LEU A 220 6.72 -4.14 7.59
N VAL A 221 6.44 -4.11 8.89
CA VAL A 221 6.51 -5.29 9.76
C VAL A 221 5.25 -6.13 9.57
N PRO A 222 5.37 -7.43 9.31
CA PRO A 222 4.22 -8.33 9.36
C PRO A 222 3.61 -8.34 10.77
N ALA A 223 2.28 -8.35 10.84
CA ALA A 223 1.59 -8.49 12.11
C ALA A 223 1.86 -9.86 12.73
N ASP A 224 2.06 -9.89 14.04
CA ASP A 224 2.18 -11.14 14.80
C ASP A 224 0.85 -11.91 14.72
N LYS A 225 0.92 -13.22 14.47
CA LYS A 225 -0.28 -14.05 14.34
C LYS A 225 -1.19 -13.98 15.56
N ALA A 226 -0.62 -14.04 16.75
CA ALA A 226 -1.38 -13.92 18.00
C ALA A 226 -2.10 -12.57 18.12
N TYR A 227 -1.49 -11.48 17.61
CA TYR A 227 -2.11 -10.17 17.58
C TYR A 227 -3.33 -10.15 16.64
N LEU A 228 -3.22 -10.75 15.44
CA LEU A 228 -4.33 -10.85 14.49
C LEU A 228 -5.49 -11.71 15.03
N GLU A 229 -5.18 -12.85 15.65
CA GLU A 229 -6.16 -13.71 16.30
C GLU A 229 -6.89 -12.97 17.43
N ALA A 230 -6.17 -12.20 18.24
CA ALA A 230 -6.75 -11.39 19.30
C ALA A 230 -7.63 -10.26 18.75
N LEU A 231 -7.23 -9.57 17.67
CA LEU A 231 -8.05 -8.56 17.00
C LEU A 231 -9.35 -9.20 16.48
N ARG A 232 -9.27 -10.36 15.82
CA ARG A 232 -10.47 -11.09 15.35
C ARG A 232 -11.40 -11.47 16.48
N GLN A 233 -10.83 -11.97 17.59
CA GLN A 233 -11.61 -12.36 18.74
C GLN A 233 -12.31 -11.16 19.39
N VAL A 234 -11.56 -10.11 19.72
CA VAL A 234 -12.10 -8.94 20.42
C VAL A 234 -13.13 -8.18 19.58
N THR A 235 -12.96 -8.09 18.25
CA THR A 235 -13.96 -7.45 17.38
C THR A 235 -15.28 -8.21 17.38
N ARG A 236 -15.25 -9.56 17.38
CA ARG A 236 -16.46 -10.39 17.55
C ARG A 236 -17.09 -10.20 18.94
N GLU A 237 -16.28 -10.14 19.99
CA GLU A 237 -16.71 -9.96 21.38
C GLU A 237 -17.49 -8.65 21.55
N VAL A 238 -17.00 -7.55 20.99
CA VAL A 238 -17.66 -6.23 21.11
C VAL A 238 -18.67 -5.95 20.01
N GLY A 239 -18.80 -6.81 19.01
CA GLY A 239 -19.70 -6.64 17.87
C GLY A 239 -19.27 -5.54 16.90
N ALA A 240 -17.97 -5.24 16.81
CA ALA A 240 -17.39 -4.39 15.79
C ALA A 240 -16.92 -5.21 14.60
N LEU A 241 -16.88 -4.62 13.39
CA LEU A 241 -16.36 -5.32 12.21
C LEU A 241 -14.82 -5.26 12.17
N LEU A 242 -14.20 -6.34 11.71
CA LEU A 242 -12.79 -6.33 11.33
C LEU A 242 -12.68 -6.06 9.83
N ILE A 243 -12.01 -4.98 9.46
CA ILE A 243 -11.74 -4.62 8.07
C ILE A 243 -10.26 -4.83 7.80
N PHE A 244 -9.91 -5.73 6.86
CA PHE A 244 -8.55 -5.82 6.37
C PHE A 244 -8.35 -4.88 5.18
N ASP A 245 -7.39 -3.95 5.34
CA ASP A 245 -6.89 -3.17 4.20
C ASP A 245 -5.82 -3.97 3.47
N GLU A 246 -6.24 -4.66 2.43
CA GLU A 246 -5.35 -5.43 1.56
C GLU A 246 -5.00 -4.71 0.25
N VAL A 247 -5.11 -3.39 0.22
CA VAL A 247 -4.71 -2.57 -0.94
C VAL A 247 -3.22 -2.80 -1.31
N ILE A 248 -2.35 -3.07 -0.31
CA ILE A 248 -0.96 -3.49 -0.54
C ILE A 248 -0.80 -4.99 -0.33
N THR A 249 -1.32 -5.52 0.76
CA THR A 249 -1.00 -6.86 1.25
C THR A 249 -1.67 -7.99 0.49
N PHE A 250 -2.64 -7.70 -0.40
CA PHE A 250 -3.19 -8.69 -1.33
C PHE A 250 -2.11 -9.32 -2.23
N ARG A 251 -1.00 -8.63 -2.48
CA ARG A 251 0.14 -9.14 -3.24
C ARG A 251 1.04 -10.14 -2.48
N LEU A 252 0.76 -10.42 -1.20
CA LEU A 252 1.56 -11.36 -0.40
C LEU A 252 1.22 -12.82 -0.63
N GLY A 253 0.09 -13.13 -1.27
CA GLY A 253 -0.27 -14.52 -1.54
C GLY A 253 -1.53 -14.65 -2.40
N TYR A 254 -1.74 -15.86 -2.90
CA TYR A 254 -2.87 -16.17 -3.79
C TYR A 254 -4.24 -15.85 -3.17
N HIS A 255 -4.38 -16.03 -1.87
CA HIS A 255 -5.57 -15.74 -1.07
C HIS A 255 -5.41 -14.45 -0.24
N GLY A 256 -4.49 -13.55 -0.63
CA GLY A 256 -4.18 -12.33 0.10
C GLY A 256 -3.53 -12.57 1.46
N ALA A 257 -3.43 -11.51 2.23
CA ALA A 257 -2.94 -11.57 3.61
C ALA A 257 -3.87 -12.39 4.50
N GLN A 258 -5.18 -12.29 4.34
CA GLN A 258 -6.14 -13.10 5.10
C GLN A 258 -5.89 -14.61 4.95
N GLY A 259 -5.60 -15.09 3.75
CA GLY A 259 -5.25 -16.49 3.52
C GLY A 259 -3.90 -16.88 4.11
N LEU A 260 -2.93 -15.97 4.08
CA LEU A 260 -1.59 -16.20 4.62
C LEU A 260 -1.60 -16.42 6.15
N TRP A 261 -2.39 -15.61 6.87
CA TRP A 261 -2.50 -15.71 8.33
C TRP A 261 -3.68 -16.56 8.82
N GLY A 262 -4.60 -16.97 7.92
CA GLY A 262 -5.77 -17.74 8.29
C GLY A 262 -6.77 -16.95 9.12
N ILE A 263 -6.93 -15.66 8.82
CA ILE A 263 -7.87 -14.74 9.50
C ILE A 263 -8.93 -14.28 8.52
N ASP A 264 -10.18 -14.49 8.84
CA ASP A 264 -11.33 -14.06 8.04
C ASP A 264 -11.84 -12.69 8.53
N PRO A 265 -11.55 -11.57 7.84
CA PRO A 265 -12.17 -10.28 8.14
C PRO A 265 -13.64 -10.25 7.71
N ASP A 266 -14.39 -9.29 8.22
CA ASP A 266 -15.79 -9.06 7.83
C ASP A 266 -15.87 -8.30 6.50
N LEU A 267 -14.95 -7.35 6.30
CA LEU A 267 -14.77 -6.60 5.06
C LEU A 267 -13.28 -6.56 4.69
N THR A 268 -13.01 -6.47 3.39
CA THR A 268 -11.66 -6.32 2.83
C THR A 268 -11.66 -5.17 1.84
N THR A 269 -10.65 -4.28 1.91
CA THR A 269 -10.42 -3.28 0.86
C THR A 269 -9.28 -3.72 -0.05
N LEU A 270 -9.49 -3.54 -1.35
CA LEU A 270 -8.57 -3.94 -2.41
C LEU A 270 -8.25 -2.75 -3.31
N GLY A 271 -7.18 -2.85 -4.06
CA GLY A 271 -6.75 -1.85 -5.04
C GLY A 271 -5.47 -2.27 -5.76
N LYS A 272 -4.76 -1.32 -6.33
CA LYS A 272 -3.44 -1.53 -6.95
C LYS A 272 -3.40 -2.70 -7.93
N ILE A 273 -2.88 -3.87 -7.51
CA ILE A 273 -2.64 -5.01 -8.40
C ILE A 273 -3.92 -5.53 -9.08
N ILE A 274 -5.10 -5.34 -8.47
CA ILE A 274 -6.37 -5.79 -9.04
C ILE A 274 -6.82 -4.99 -10.26
N GLY A 275 -6.15 -3.89 -10.59
CA GLY A 275 -6.48 -3.03 -11.73
C GLY A 275 -5.59 -3.19 -12.95
N GLY A 276 -4.58 -4.09 -12.90
CA GLY A 276 -3.69 -4.32 -14.05
C GLY A 276 -2.92 -3.08 -14.52
N GLY A 277 -2.62 -2.14 -13.60
CA GLY A 277 -1.94 -0.87 -13.88
C GLY A 277 -2.88 0.33 -14.08
N PHE A 278 -4.20 0.13 -14.02
CA PHE A 278 -5.23 1.16 -14.10
C PHE A 278 -5.80 1.52 -12.73
N PRO A 279 -6.42 2.71 -12.57
CA PRO A 279 -7.04 3.15 -11.32
C PRO A 279 -8.15 2.20 -10.88
N VAL A 280 -8.10 1.74 -9.62
CA VAL A 280 -9.08 0.83 -9.05
C VAL A 280 -9.06 0.86 -7.51
N GLY A 281 -10.21 0.66 -6.94
CA GLY A 281 -10.44 0.23 -5.56
C GLY A 281 -11.59 -0.76 -5.53
N ALA A 282 -11.68 -1.55 -4.47
CA ALA A 282 -12.85 -2.39 -4.24
C ALA A 282 -13.08 -2.61 -2.75
N ILE A 283 -14.35 -2.72 -2.36
CA ILE A 283 -14.82 -3.21 -1.07
C ILE A 283 -15.36 -4.61 -1.31
N ALA A 284 -14.97 -5.55 -0.49
CA ALA A 284 -15.36 -6.93 -0.58
C ALA A 284 -15.69 -7.49 0.82
N GLY A 285 -16.58 -8.47 0.90
CA GLY A 285 -16.94 -9.08 2.18
C GLY A 285 -18.13 -10.02 2.09
N GLY A 286 -18.56 -10.53 3.25
CA GLY A 286 -19.74 -11.37 3.36
C GLY A 286 -21.03 -10.62 2.96
N LYS A 287 -21.99 -11.34 2.35
CA LYS A 287 -23.28 -10.77 1.89
C LYS A 287 -23.98 -9.94 2.95
N GLN A 288 -23.95 -10.40 4.19
CA GLN A 288 -24.59 -9.69 5.30
C GLN A 288 -24.05 -8.28 5.51
N PHE A 289 -22.74 -8.08 5.37
CA PHE A 289 -22.10 -6.77 5.54
C PHE A 289 -22.22 -5.90 4.28
N MET A 290 -22.20 -6.55 3.10
CA MET A 290 -22.37 -5.89 1.81
C MET A 290 -23.81 -5.48 1.52
N SER A 291 -24.80 -6.02 2.25
CA SER A 291 -26.22 -5.70 2.10
C SER A 291 -26.55 -4.21 2.30
N VAL A 292 -25.71 -3.46 3.00
CA VAL A 292 -25.87 -2.00 3.17
C VAL A 292 -25.85 -1.23 1.85
N PHE A 293 -25.28 -1.82 0.80
CA PHE A 293 -25.22 -1.26 -0.56
C PHE A 293 -26.37 -1.71 -1.47
N ASP A 294 -27.19 -2.70 -1.06
CA ASP A 294 -28.19 -3.32 -1.92
C ASP A 294 -29.42 -2.42 -2.09
N PRO A 295 -29.73 -1.95 -3.32
CA PRO A 295 -30.91 -1.16 -3.60
C PRO A 295 -32.16 -2.01 -3.89
N SER A 296 -32.07 -3.36 -3.97
CA SER A 296 -33.18 -4.22 -4.40
C SER A 296 -34.41 -4.13 -3.50
N PRO A 297 -34.24 -4.06 -2.14
CA PRO A 297 -35.40 -3.91 -1.24
C PRO A 297 -35.89 -2.46 -1.12
N GLY A 298 -35.22 -1.49 -1.74
CA GLY A 298 -35.53 -0.06 -1.62
C GLY A 298 -34.29 0.82 -1.55
N LYS A 299 -34.38 1.98 -0.88
CA LYS A 299 -33.23 2.87 -0.70
C LYS A 299 -32.16 2.16 0.16
N PRO A 300 -30.94 1.94 -0.35
CA PRO A 300 -29.88 1.29 0.42
C PRO A 300 -29.46 2.13 1.62
N ALA A 301 -29.01 1.49 2.70
CA ALA A 301 -28.48 2.16 3.88
C ALA A 301 -27.24 3.00 3.55
N LEU A 302 -26.46 2.56 2.57
CA LEU A 302 -25.29 3.29 2.04
C LEU A 302 -25.36 3.38 0.50
N PRO A 303 -25.92 4.46 -0.06
CA PRO A 303 -25.81 4.72 -1.50
C PRO A 303 -24.33 4.90 -1.91
N HIS A 304 -23.96 4.28 -3.02
CA HIS A 304 -22.63 4.41 -3.61
C HIS A 304 -22.76 4.67 -5.10
N GLY A 305 -22.04 5.67 -5.58
CA GLY A 305 -21.94 6.02 -6.98
C GLY A 305 -20.54 6.51 -7.30
N GLY A 306 -20.14 6.39 -8.55
CA GLY A 306 -18.85 6.89 -9.07
C GLY A 306 -18.86 6.71 -10.58
N THR A 307 -18.70 7.82 -11.33
CA THR A 307 -18.82 7.83 -12.81
C THR A 307 -17.95 6.79 -13.49
N PHE A 308 -16.76 6.52 -12.94
CA PHE A 308 -15.79 5.58 -13.50
C PHE A 308 -15.62 4.29 -12.67
N SER A 309 -16.41 4.12 -11.61
CA SER A 309 -16.37 2.87 -10.83
C SER A 309 -16.73 1.69 -11.73
N ALA A 310 -15.93 0.62 -11.65
CA ALA A 310 -16.05 -0.56 -12.52
C ALA A 310 -15.93 -0.24 -14.03
N ASN A 311 -15.14 0.76 -14.42
CA ASN A 311 -14.94 1.00 -15.85
C ASN A 311 -14.35 -0.25 -16.54
N PRO A 312 -14.86 -0.61 -17.73
CA PRO A 312 -14.53 -1.91 -18.32
C PRO A 312 -13.07 -2.06 -18.74
N VAL A 313 -12.36 -0.95 -19.01
CA VAL A 313 -10.93 -1.00 -19.34
C VAL A 313 -10.11 -1.49 -18.15
N THR A 314 -10.36 -0.90 -16.97
CA THR A 314 -9.72 -1.34 -15.72
C THR A 314 -10.15 -2.76 -15.36
N MET A 315 -11.43 -3.10 -15.51
CA MET A 315 -11.93 -4.45 -15.19
C MET A 315 -11.27 -5.52 -16.06
N ARG A 316 -11.14 -5.31 -17.36
CA ARG A 316 -10.48 -6.26 -18.29
C ARG A 316 -8.98 -6.35 -18.07
N ALA A 317 -8.29 -5.23 -17.86
CA ALA A 317 -6.87 -5.26 -17.52
C ALA A 317 -6.63 -5.93 -16.16
N GLY A 318 -7.48 -5.63 -15.17
CA GLY A 318 -7.44 -6.24 -13.85
C GLY A 318 -7.68 -7.75 -13.87
N LEU A 319 -8.68 -8.22 -14.65
CA LEU A 319 -8.93 -9.64 -14.85
C LEU A 319 -7.67 -10.33 -15.38
N GLY A 320 -7.08 -9.83 -16.47
CA GLY A 320 -5.86 -10.39 -17.05
C GLY A 320 -4.68 -10.38 -16.05
N ALA A 321 -4.53 -9.30 -15.26
CA ALA A 321 -3.50 -9.24 -14.24
C ALA A 321 -3.69 -10.30 -13.15
N MET A 322 -4.93 -10.49 -12.72
CA MET A 322 -5.24 -11.47 -11.68
C MET A 322 -5.15 -12.93 -12.18
N GLU A 323 -5.50 -13.20 -13.43
CA GLU A 323 -5.33 -14.53 -14.04
C GLU A 323 -3.86 -14.94 -14.17
N LEU A 324 -2.97 -13.99 -14.48
CA LEU A 324 -1.52 -14.20 -14.55
C LEU A 324 -0.87 -14.39 -13.17
N LEU A 325 -1.54 -14.02 -12.09
CA LEU A 325 -1.07 -14.20 -10.71
C LEU A 325 -1.54 -15.56 -10.15
N ASP A 326 -0.96 -16.63 -10.65
CA ASP A 326 -1.12 -17.97 -10.11
C ASP A 326 -0.22 -18.24 -8.89
N LYS A 327 -0.30 -19.43 -8.31
CA LYS A 327 0.52 -19.83 -7.17
C LYS A 327 2.02 -19.84 -7.50
N ALA A 328 2.39 -20.17 -8.74
CA ALA A 328 3.79 -20.15 -9.16
C ALA A 328 4.35 -18.73 -9.25
N ALA A 329 3.55 -17.76 -9.72
CA ALA A 329 3.91 -16.35 -9.72
C ALA A 329 4.18 -15.82 -8.30
N PHE A 330 3.35 -16.18 -7.31
CA PHE A 330 3.61 -15.82 -5.91
C PHE A 330 4.88 -16.49 -5.37
N ALA A 331 5.11 -17.77 -5.64
CA ALA A 331 6.34 -18.45 -5.25
C ALA A 331 7.59 -17.79 -5.85
N ARG A 332 7.53 -17.35 -7.12
CA ARG A 332 8.61 -16.58 -7.74
C ARG A 332 8.83 -15.25 -7.03
N LEU A 333 7.76 -14.51 -6.70
CA LEU A 333 7.85 -13.25 -5.95
C LEU A 333 8.48 -13.43 -4.56
N ASP A 334 8.16 -14.51 -3.87
CA ASP A 334 8.77 -14.84 -2.58
C ASP A 334 10.26 -15.12 -2.73
N THR A 335 10.65 -15.90 -3.74
CA THR A 335 12.05 -16.23 -4.03
C THR A 335 12.88 -14.99 -4.31
N ILE A 336 12.45 -14.11 -5.22
CA ILE A 336 13.20 -12.89 -5.56
C ILE A 336 13.22 -11.92 -4.37
N GLY A 337 12.12 -11.81 -3.62
CA GLY A 337 12.07 -10.96 -2.44
C GLY A 337 13.04 -11.42 -1.35
N GLN A 338 13.12 -12.72 -1.10
CA GLN A 338 14.07 -13.28 -0.13
C GLN A 338 15.51 -13.05 -0.57
N ALA A 339 15.83 -13.30 -1.86
CA ALA A 339 17.18 -13.09 -2.39
C ALA A 339 17.66 -11.63 -2.23
N VAL A 340 16.79 -10.65 -2.52
CA VAL A 340 17.12 -9.23 -2.34
C VAL A 340 17.31 -8.89 -0.86
N ARG A 341 16.43 -9.36 0.05
CA ARG A 341 16.59 -9.13 1.49
C ARG A 341 17.90 -9.71 2.01
N ASP A 342 18.19 -10.96 1.71
CA ASP A 342 19.41 -11.66 2.15
C ASP A 342 20.68 -10.95 1.65
N GLY A 343 20.66 -10.50 0.38
CA GLY A 343 21.78 -9.79 -0.24
C GLY A 343 22.02 -8.41 0.41
N ILE A 344 20.96 -7.64 0.64
CA ILE A 344 21.07 -6.33 1.30
C ILE A 344 21.49 -6.49 2.76
N ASP A 345 20.95 -7.46 3.51
CA ASP A 345 21.35 -7.71 4.89
C ASP A 345 22.81 -8.19 5.00
N ALA A 346 23.28 -8.98 4.03
CA ALA A 346 24.71 -9.31 3.94
C ALA A 346 25.58 -8.08 3.70
N ALA A 347 25.11 -7.12 2.89
CA ALA A 347 25.82 -5.87 2.65
C ALA A 347 25.86 -4.97 3.90
N PHE A 348 24.79 -4.90 4.70
CA PHE A 348 24.79 -4.22 6.00
C PHE A 348 25.84 -4.82 6.94
N ARG A 349 25.86 -6.16 7.07
CA ARG A 349 26.87 -6.86 7.89
C ARG A 349 28.30 -6.60 7.42
N LYS A 350 28.53 -6.59 6.10
CA LYS A 350 29.87 -6.37 5.51
C LYS A 350 30.38 -4.95 5.72
N THR A 351 29.49 -3.95 5.67
CA THR A 351 29.86 -2.53 5.81
C THR A 351 29.89 -2.06 7.26
N GLY A 352 29.29 -2.81 8.19
CA GLY A 352 29.16 -2.40 9.60
C GLY A 352 28.15 -1.26 9.83
N VAL A 353 27.40 -0.84 8.80
CA VAL A 353 26.34 0.16 8.96
C VAL A 353 25.20 -0.45 9.78
N PRO A 354 24.72 0.23 10.86
CA PRO A 354 23.58 -0.27 11.60
C PRO A 354 22.31 -0.26 10.74
N GLY A 355 21.67 -1.42 10.60
CA GLY A 355 20.44 -1.52 9.80
C GLY A 355 20.19 -2.91 9.23
N GLY A 356 19.16 -2.98 8.42
CA GLY A 356 18.73 -4.21 7.75
C GLY A 356 17.42 -4.03 7.02
N THR A 357 16.86 -5.14 6.54
CA THR A 357 15.61 -5.18 5.82
C THR A 357 14.48 -5.79 6.67
N VAL A 358 13.26 -5.27 6.48
CA VAL A 358 12.02 -5.86 7.00
C VAL A 358 11.05 -6.02 5.83
N GLY A 359 10.25 -7.09 5.84
CA GLY A 359 9.26 -7.32 4.80
C GLY A 359 8.92 -8.79 4.60
N LEU A 360 8.02 -9.05 3.65
CA LEU A 360 7.53 -10.38 3.30
C LEU A 360 7.20 -10.45 1.81
N GLY A 361 7.32 -11.62 1.20
CA GLY A 361 7.08 -11.78 -0.22
C GLY A 361 8.01 -10.88 -1.03
N SER A 362 7.45 -10.20 -2.00
CA SER A 362 8.15 -9.24 -2.88
C SER A 362 8.23 -7.81 -2.33
N LEU A 363 7.83 -7.59 -1.08
CA LEU A 363 7.92 -6.30 -0.39
C LEU A 363 9.05 -6.30 0.61
N LEU A 364 9.83 -5.23 0.62
CA LEU A 364 10.83 -4.99 1.65
C LEU A 364 10.98 -3.50 1.94
N LYS A 365 11.39 -3.19 3.15
CA LYS A 365 11.74 -1.85 3.60
C LYS A 365 13.09 -1.87 4.27
N ILE A 366 13.92 -0.88 3.96
CA ILE A 366 15.27 -0.75 4.48
C ILE A 366 15.24 0.20 5.67
N HIS A 367 15.82 -0.23 6.78
CA HIS A 367 15.93 0.52 8.02
C HIS A 367 17.39 0.76 8.38
N PHE A 368 17.72 1.98 8.84
CA PHE A 368 19.10 2.41 9.18
C PHE A 368 19.29 2.54 10.69
N ASN A 369 18.86 1.50 11.42
CA ASN A 369 19.02 1.40 12.88
C ASN A 369 19.19 -0.05 13.31
N ASP A 370 19.68 -0.28 14.52
CA ASP A 370 19.88 -1.59 15.14
C ASP A 370 18.71 -2.02 16.05
N ARG A 371 17.68 -1.18 16.16
CA ARG A 371 16.47 -1.51 16.93
C ARG A 371 15.69 -2.62 16.22
N ARG A 372 15.09 -3.52 16.97
CA ARG A 372 14.07 -4.40 16.43
C ARG A 372 12.85 -3.59 15.98
N ILE A 373 12.61 -3.54 14.69
CA ILE A 373 11.41 -2.89 14.14
C ILE A 373 10.21 -3.79 14.42
N ARG A 374 9.19 -3.25 15.10
CA ARG A 374 7.97 -3.98 15.48
C ARG A 374 6.68 -3.17 15.28
N ASP A 375 6.80 -1.86 15.18
CA ASP A 375 5.70 -0.90 15.13
C ASP A 375 6.15 0.43 14.51
N TYR A 376 5.23 1.39 14.41
CA TYR A 376 5.51 2.73 13.91
C TYR A 376 6.63 3.45 14.68
N ARG A 377 6.59 3.40 16.02
CA ARG A 377 7.53 4.14 16.89
C ARG A 377 8.95 3.60 16.79
N SER A 378 9.11 2.29 16.72
CA SER A 378 10.42 1.67 16.51
C SER A 378 10.96 1.89 15.09
N ALA A 379 10.08 2.11 14.11
CA ALA A 379 10.45 2.42 12.73
C ALA A 379 10.71 3.92 12.48
N TYR A 380 10.36 4.79 13.44
CA TYR A 380 10.54 6.24 13.31
C TYR A 380 12.02 6.60 13.26
N LEU A 381 12.41 7.37 12.24
CA LEU A 381 13.81 7.70 11.98
C LEU A 381 14.26 8.89 12.86
N THR A 382 15.42 8.75 13.48
CA THR A 382 16.19 9.89 13.99
C THR A 382 16.76 10.70 12.81
N GLU A 383 17.23 11.91 13.07
CA GLU A 383 17.85 12.75 12.05
C GLU A 383 19.08 12.09 11.40
N ALA A 384 19.91 11.40 12.21
CA ALA A 384 21.07 10.68 11.74
C ALA A 384 20.68 9.50 10.83
N GLU A 385 19.65 8.74 11.19
CA GLU A 385 19.12 7.63 10.38
C GLU A 385 18.51 8.13 9.07
N ALA A 386 17.76 9.24 9.10
CA ALA A 386 17.21 9.87 7.92
C ALA A 386 18.31 10.36 6.95
N LYS A 387 19.43 10.87 7.49
CA LYS A 387 20.60 11.24 6.69
C LYS A 387 21.23 10.03 6.01
N ARG A 388 21.41 8.91 6.73
CA ARG A 388 21.90 7.65 6.17
C ARG A 388 21.00 7.15 5.04
N GLN A 389 19.68 7.15 5.26
CA GLN A 389 18.70 6.77 4.26
C GLN A 389 18.76 7.64 3.00
N ALA A 390 18.91 8.95 3.17
CA ALA A 390 19.03 9.89 2.04
C ALA A 390 20.27 9.60 1.18
N VAL A 391 21.45 9.37 1.80
CA VAL A 391 22.68 9.02 1.08
C VAL A 391 22.54 7.67 0.37
N PHE A 392 21.97 6.68 1.04
CA PHE A 392 21.71 5.38 0.45
C PHE A 392 20.81 5.46 -0.78
N ASN A 393 19.69 6.18 -0.69
CA ASN A 393 18.74 6.33 -1.80
C ASN A 393 19.36 7.08 -2.99
N ALA A 394 20.18 8.11 -2.73
CA ALA A 394 20.92 8.80 -3.77
C ALA A 394 21.95 7.86 -4.46
N GLY A 395 22.61 7.02 -3.66
CA GLY A 395 23.53 6.00 -4.16
C GLY A 395 22.85 4.96 -5.05
N LEU A 396 21.65 4.48 -4.69
CA LEU A 396 20.84 3.58 -5.51
C LEU A 396 20.44 4.23 -6.83
N LEU A 397 19.89 5.45 -6.77
CA LEU A 397 19.46 6.20 -7.96
C LEU A 397 20.60 6.39 -8.96
N ASN A 398 21.76 6.80 -8.47
CA ASN A 398 22.95 7.00 -9.30
C ASN A 398 23.51 5.70 -9.92
N ARG A 399 23.04 4.53 -9.44
CA ARG A 399 23.40 3.20 -9.97
C ARG A 399 22.24 2.57 -10.76
N GLY A 400 21.23 3.36 -11.13
CA GLY A 400 20.14 2.91 -11.96
C GLY A 400 19.10 2.06 -11.21
N ILE A 401 18.99 2.19 -9.88
CA ILE A 401 17.95 1.56 -9.08
C ILE A 401 16.98 2.62 -8.57
N PHE A 402 15.72 2.53 -8.99
CA PHE A 402 14.67 3.46 -8.59
C PHE A 402 13.84 2.88 -7.43
N ALA A 403 14.11 3.33 -6.22
CA ALA A 403 13.43 2.93 -4.99
C ALA A 403 12.72 4.12 -4.33
N ALA A 404 11.78 3.87 -3.43
CA ALA A 404 11.12 4.94 -2.69
C ALA A 404 12.10 5.62 -1.72
N ASN A 405 12.01 6.93 -1.63
CA ASN A 405 12.91 7.75 -0.80
C ASN A 405 12.83 7.45 0.71
N TYR A 406 11.85 6.69 1.14
CA TYR A 406 11.66 6.23 2.54
C TYR A 406 11.97 4.73 2.72
N GLY A 407 12.73 4.13 1.80
CA GLY A 407 13.28 2.79 1.92
C GLY A 407 12.39 1.64 1.45
N LEU A 408 11.16 1.89 0.98
CA LEU A 408 10.30 0.83 0.42
C LEU A 408 10.81 0.37 -0.94
N MET A 409 10.86 -0.94 -1.12
CA MET A 409 10.97 -1.61 -2.42
C MET A 409 9.81 -2.60 -2.59
N ALA A 410 9.31 -2.67 -3.82
CA ALA A 410 8.31 -3.62 -4.29
C ALA A 410 8.83 -4.26 -5.58
N LEU A 411 9.12 -5.54 -5.53
CA LEU A 411 9.68 -6.26 -6.68
C LEU A 411 8.55 -6.75 -7.59
N SER A 412 8.85 -6.99 -8.85
CA SER A 412 7.88 -7.39 -9.88
C SER A 412 8.33 -8.65 -10.63
N LEU A 413 7.37 -9.38 -11.17
CA LEU A 413 7.59 -10.67 -11.84
C LEU A 413 8.60 -10.66 -13.00
N PRO A 414 8.71 -9.61 -13.83
CA PRO A 414 9.68 -9.58 -14.93
C PRO A 414 11.14 -9.41 -14.51
N MET A 415 11.43 -9.23 -13.20
CA MET A 415 12.80 -9.16 -12.72
C MET A 415 13.50 -10.49 -12.89
N THR A 416 14.68 -10.44 -13.54
CA THR A 416 15.58 -11.59 -13.72
C THR A 416 16.57 -11.70 -12.57
N ASP A 417 17.30 -12.81 -12.51
CA ASP A 417 18.35 -12.99 -11.50
C ASP A 417 19.46 -11.94 -11.66
N ALA A 418 19.77 -11.53 -12.89
CA ALA A 418 20.70 -10.43 -13.15
C ALA A 418 20.21 -9.07 -12.60
N ASP A 419 18.90 -8.83 -12.63
CA ASP A 419 18.32 -7.62 -12.00
C ASP A 419 18.45 -7.67 -10.48
N ILE A 420 18.23 -8.84 -9.88
CA ILE A 420 18.40 -9.05 -8.44
C ILE A 420 19.86 -8.80 -8.03
N ASP A 421 20.81 -9.37 -8.77
CA ASP A 421 22.23 -9.16 -8.53
C ASP A 421 22.62 -7.68 -8.65
N ALA A 422 22.07 -6.96 -9.65
CA ALA A 422 22.30 -5.53 -9.84
C ALA A 422 21.73 -4.70 -8.67
N ILE A 423 20.53 -5.02 -8.17
CA ILE A 423 19.94 -4.36 -7.00
C ILE A 423 20.82 -4.56 -5.76
N VAL A 424 21.25 -5.80 -5.50
CA VAL A 424 22.09 -6.14 -4.34
C VAL A 424 23.46 -5.46 -4.43
N ALA A 425 24.10 -5.48 -5.62
CA ALA A 425 25.37 -4.82 -5.85
C ALA A 425 25.29 -3.30 -5.64
N ALA A 426 24.23 -2.66 -6.18
CA ALA A 426 23.98 -1.23 -6.01
C ALA A 426 23.74 -0.88 -4.53
N ALA A 427 22.99 -1.70 -3.81
CA ALA A 427 22.76 -1.51 -2.37
C ALA A 427 24.06 -1.64 -1.58
N GLY A 428 24.91 -2.64 -1.88
CA GLY A 428 26.20 -2.82 -1.23
C GLY A 428 27.14 -1.62 -1.45
N ALA A 429 27.23 -1.11 -2.68
CA ALA A 429 28.04 0.06 -2.99
C ALA A 429 27.47 1.35 -2.31
N SER A 430 26.17 1.50 -2.25
CA SER A 430 25.52 2.63 -1.57
C SER A 430 25.71 2.58 -0.05
N LEU A 431 25.75 1.38 0.55
CA LEU A 431 26.07 1.21 1.97
C LEU A 431 27.53 1.55 2.30
N GLN A 432 28.47 1.35 1.36
CA GLN A 432 29.85 1.84 1.55
C GLN A 432 29.91 3.37 1.62
N GLU A 433 29.10 4.08 0.81
CA GLU A 433 28.97 5.55 0.90
C GLU A 433 28.37 5.99 2.24
N VAL A 434 27.37 5.25 2.74
CA VAL A 434 26.79 5.50 4.08
C VAL A 434 27.83 5.26 5.18
N ALA A 435 28.63 4.19 5.10
CA ALA A 435 29.69 3.91 6.07
C ALA A 435 30.75 5.02 6.12
N ALA A 436 31.00 5.70 5.01
CA ALA A 436 31.94 6.82 4.95
C ALA A 436 31.41 8.12 5.60
N LEU A 437 30.16 8.17 6.02
CA LEU A 437 29.62 9.31 6.78
C LEU A 437 30.09 9.34 8.26
N GLY A 438 30.61 8.22 8.76
CA GLY A 438 31.04 8.05 10.15
C GLY A 438 29.90 7.57 11.03
#